data_3210312a0ac5cc541eb7787b1289e22f
#
_entry.id   3210312a0ac5cc541eb7787b1289e22f
#
_cell.length_a   1.000
_cell.length_b   1.000
_cell.length_c   1.000
_cell.angle_alpha   90.00
_cell.angle_beta   90.00
_cell.angle_gamma   90.00
#
_symmetry.space_group_name_H-M   'P 1'
#
loop_
_entity.id
_entity.type
_entity.pdbx_description
1 polymer ?
#
loop_
_entity_poly.entity_id
_entity_poly.type
_entity_poly.pdbx_seq_one_letter_code
_entity_poly.pdbx_strand_id
1 'polypeptide(L)'
;MQINFPSIVPVFAVAVATIASGDVVKLRSGASIDGKILKQTDRAVWVDIGADVVQVDMEQVDSVSREDSGAALQPDVSQLFSTAKDLPTLPPKELAKGLGASVIKVSTPGGLGSGVIISPDGFAITNAHVIQGERSLRATIWVRQADGSLKRTDIDDVEIEAVSNSLDLALIKLKSPDGKPFPVAPVEADDALDAGQRVFAIGNPLGLERTLTEGVVSVPAMQLDGRTYIQTDTPINPGNSGGPLFNMRGEVVGITNMKISLGENVGFAIPARYLKEFVRHREAFAFDKNNPNSGHFYHPAPPRPQPGPPSELEDGSSKPAASAPRAVPGSDSPNK
;
A
#
# COMPACT_ATOMS: atom_id res chain seq x y z
N MET A 1 -57.58 62.45 25.04
CA MET A 1 -56.80 61.90 23.92
C MET A 1 -55.56 61.27 24.54
N GLN A 2 -55.65 59.96 24.89
CA GLN A 2 -54.59 59.23 25.55
C GLN A 2 -53.76 58.50 24.47
N ILE A 3 -52.49 58.79 24.41
CA ILE A 3 -51.54 58.16 23.50
C ILE A 3 -50.91 57.00 24.24
N ASN A 4 -51.22 55.77 23.79
CA ASN A 4 -50.66 54.53 24.30
C ASN A 4 -49.33 54.26 23.57
N PHE A 5 -48.21 54.19 24.33
CA PHE A 5 -46.91 53.72 23.84
C PHE A 5 -46.79 52.19 24.00
N PRO A 6 -46.40 51.46 23.01
CA PRO A 6 -46.13 50.00 23.19
C PRO A 6 -44.78 49.79 23.90
N SER A 7 -44.80 48.97 24.92
CA SER A 7 -43.62 48.53 25.65
C SER A 7 -42.73 47.66 24.73
N ILE A 8 -41.51 48.12 24.50
CA ILE A 8 -40.47 47.34 23.84
C ILE A 8 -39.82 46.43 24.90
N VAL A 9 -40.04 45.14 24.80
CA VAL A 9 -39.33 44.12 25.57
C VAL A 9 -38.00 43.84 24.88
N PRO A 10 -36.84 44.01 25.55
CA PRO A 10 -35.57 43.65 24.93
C PRO A 10 -35.45 42.12 24.91
N VAL A 11 -35.35 41.55 23.71
CA VAL A 11 -34.94 40.15 23.52
C VAL A 11 -33.43 40.09 23.72
N PHE A 12 -33.02 39.56 24.87
CA PHE A 12 -31.62 39.15 25.09
C PHE A 12 -31.37 37.91 24.22
N ALA A 13 -30.63 38.09 23.13
CA ALA A 13 -30.04 36.98 22.40
C ALA A 13 -28.92 36.38 23.30
N VAL A 14 -29.18 35.25 23.90
CA VAL A 14 -28.15 34.43 24.53
C VAL A 14 -27.35 33.82 23.37
N ALA A 15 -26.17 34.37 23.14
CA ALA A 15 -25.17 33.70 22.31
C ALA A 15 -24.74 32.40 23.03
N VAL A 16 -25.27 31.27 22.59
CA VAL A 16 -24.74 29.99 22.98
C VAL A 16 -23.35 29.88 22.33
N ALA A 17 -22.31 30.17 23.08
CA ALA A 17 -20.96 29.80 22.70
C ALA A 17 -20.94 28.27 22.58
N THR A 18 -20.78 27.77 21.39
CA THR A 18 -20.43 26.37 21.15
C THR A 18 -19.06 26.18 21.80
N ILE A 19 -19.04 25.59 22.97
CA ILE A 19 -17.83 25.12 23.64
C ILE A 19 -17.27 24.05 22.69
N ALA A 20 -16.10 24.29 22.11
CA ALA A 20 -15.36 23.26 21.42
C ALA A 20 -15.05 22.21 22.47
N SER A 21 -15.69 21.07 22.33
CA SER A 21 -15.47 19.90 23.17
C SER A 21 -14.04 19.41 23.03
N GLY A 22 -13.36 19.12 24.11
CA GLY A 22 -11.99 18.59 24.15
C GLY A 22 -11.82 17.62 25.32
N ASP A 23 -10.76 16.81 25.26
CA ASP A 23 -10.38 15.97 26.40
C ASP A 23 -10.07 16.85 27.61
N VAL A 24 -10.38 16.39 28.84
CA VAL A 24 -10.14 17.11 30.06
C VAL A 24 -9.24 16.33 31.03
N VAL A 25 -8.09 16.91 31.36
CA VAL A 25 -7.19 16.36 32.38
C VAL A 25 -7.42 17.14 33.69
N LYS A 26 -7.97 16.49 34.72
CA LYS A 26 -8.12 17.08 36.05
C LYS A 26 -6.87 16.81 36.88
N LEU A 27 -6.36 17.85 37.50
CA LEU A 27 -5.20 17.79 38.37
C LEU A 27 -5.63 17.62 39.84
N ARG A 28 -4.82 17.00 40.65
CA ARG A 28 -5.02 16.87 42.10
C ARG A 28 -5.07 18.22 42.82
N SER A 29 -4.53 19.26 42.20
CA SER A 29 -4.66 20.65 42.69
C SER A 29 -6.07 21.22 42.53
N GLY A 30 -6.98 20.53 41.83
CA GLY A 30 -8.32 21.02 41.48
C GLY A 30 -8.39 21.80 40.18
N ALA A 31 -7.26 22.07 39.50
CA ALA A 31 -7.24 22.69 38.18
C ALA A 31 -7.57 21.67 37.08
N SER A 32 -8.05 22.16 35.93
CA SER A 32 -8.25 21.34 34.72
C SER A 32 -7.47 21.89 33.52
N ILE A 33 -7.07 21.00 32.67
CA ILE A 33 -6.46 21.33 31.38
C ILE A 33 -7.37 20.76 30.30
N ASP A 34 -7.94 21.65 29.50
CA ASP A 34 -8.80 21.31 28.38
C ASP A 34 -7.95 21.31 27.10
N GLY A 35 -7.97 20.22 26.33
CA GLY A 35 -7.20 20.08 25.08
C GLY A 35 -7.22 18.66 24.58
N LYS A 36 -6.62 18.43 23.44
CA LYS A 36 -6.54 17.08 22.85
C LYS A 36 -5.39 16.28 23.47
N ILE A 37 -5.68 15.12 24.05
CA ILE A 37 -4.65 14.23 24.56
C ILE A 37 -3.93 13.56 23.40
N LEU A 38 -2.66 13.94 23.17
CA LEU A 38 -1.81 13.39 22.13
C LEU A 38 -1.17 12.05 22.52
N LYS A 39 -0.79 11.94 23.81
CA LYS A 39 -0.10 10.78 24.34
C LYS A 39 -0.35 10.64 25.83
N GLN A 40 -0.48 9.41 26.30
CA GLN A 40 -0.53 9.06 27.73
C GLN A 40 0.36 7.85 27.99
N THR A 41 1.16 7.93 29.03
CA THR A 41 2.01 6.85 29.54
C THR A 41 1.79 6.69 31.03
N ASP A 42 2.43 5.71 31.64
CA ASP A 42 2.35 5.52 33.11
C ASP A 42 2.99 6.67 33.90
N ARG A 43 3.77 7.56 33.23
CA ARG A 43 4.50 8.66 33.88
C ARG A 43 3.98 10.04 33.56
N ALA A 44 3.40 10.25 32.38
CA ALA A 44 2.94 11.58 31.95
C ALA A 44 1.84 11.51 30.90
N VAL A 45 1.08 12.60 30.78
CA VAL A 45 0.12 12.87 29.72
C VAL A 45 0.51 14.15 28.98
N TRP A 46 0.41 14.14 27.64
CA TRP A 46 0.67 15.29 26.78
C TRP A 46 -0.66 15.79 26.20
N VAL A 47 -0.97 17.04 26.47
CA VAL A 47 -2.22 17.68 26.06
C VAL A 47 -1.92 18.84 25.13
N ASP A 48 -2.46 18.80 23.93
CA ASP A 48 -2.44 19.89 22.96
C ASP A 48 -3.55 20.90 23.32
N ILE A 49 -3.16 22.09 23.76
CA ILE A 49 -4.06 23.18 24.10
C ILE A 49 -4.25 24.19 22.94
N GLY A 50 -3.84 23.81 21.73
CA GLY A 50 -3.96 24.60 20.52
C GLY A 50 -2.82 25.59 20.29
N ALA A 51 -2.25 26.16 21.34
CA ALA A 51 -1.11 27.09 21.26
C ALA A 51 0.22 26.40 21.63
N ASP A 52 0.15 25.32 22.41
CA ASP A 52 1.31 24.59 22.92
C ASP A 52 0.90 23.16 23.33
N VAL A 53 1.88 22.30 23.54
CA VAL A 53 1.69 20.95 24.09
C VAL A 53 2.18 20.91 25.53
N VAL A 54 1.26 20.74 26.46
CA VAL A 54 1.55 20.70 27.91
C VAL A 54 1.80 19.25 28.32
N GLN A 55 2.97 18.98 28.90
CA GLN A 55 3.24 17.72 29.56
C GLN A 55 2.86 17.82 31.05
N VAL A 56 2.07 16.85 31.51
CA VAL A 56 1.65 16.74 32.91
C VAL A 56 2.08 15.40 33.45
N ASP A 57 2.81 15.38 34.57
CA ASP A 57 3.19 14.14 35.25
C ASP A 57 1.96 13.44 35.84
N MET A 58 1.87 12.12 35.68
CA MET A 58 0.75 11.32 36.17
C MET A 58 0.56 11.41 37.69
N GLU A 59 1.60 11.72 38.43
CA GLU A 59 1.52 11.97 39.88
C GLU A 59 0.65 13.19 40.25
N GLN A 60 0.54 14.17 39.32
CA GLN A 60 -0.27 15.38 39.47
C GLN A 60 -1.69 15.19 38.91
N VAL A 61 -1.95 14.13 38.19
CA VAL A 61 -3.25 13.86 37.57
C VAL A 61 -4.17 13.18 38.57
N ASP A 62 -5.38 13.72 38.72
CA ASP A 62 -6.46 13.09 39.46
C ASP A 62 -7.32 12.19 38.58
N SER A 63 -7.76 12.74 37.44
CA SER A 63 -8.52 11.98 36.44
C SER A 63 -8.30 12.52 35.04
N VAL A 64 -8.44 11.62 34.04
CA VAL A 64 -8.40 11.93 32.64
C VAL A 64 -9.77 11.58 32.07
N SER A 65 -10.52 12.58 31.66
CA SER A 65 -11.76 12.43 30.92
C SER A 65 -11.45 12.66 29.46
N ARG A 66 -11.52 11.62 28.67
CA ARG A 66 -11.57 11.80 27.23
C ARG A 66 -13.03 12.06 26.91
N GLU A 67 -13.29 13.19 26.28
CA GLU A 67 -14.54 13.29 25.60
C GLU A 67 -14.52 12.14 24.59
N ASP A 68 -15.54 11.28 24.65
CA ASP A 68 -15.93 10.49 23.50
C ASP A 68 -16.24 11.52 22.40
N SER A 69 -15.21 12.09 21.79
CA SER A 69 -15.25 12.57 20.43
C SER A 69 -15.79 11.36 19.72
N GLY A 70 -17.14 11.39 19.52
CA GLY A 70 -17.91 10.20 19.12
C GLY A 70 -17.04 9.49 18.15
N ALA A 71 -16.43 8.42 18.59
CA ALA A 71 -15.21 7.83 18.07
C ALA A 71 -15.24 8.14 16.60
N ALA A 72 -14.31 8.99 16.12
CA ALA A 72 -14.12 9.04 14.69
C ALA A 72 -13.91 7.59 14.41
N LEU A 73 -14.99 6.93 13.96
CA LEU A 73 -15.09 5.50 13.77
C LEU A 73 -13.82 5.20 13.04
N GLN A 74 -12.79 4.72 13.77
CA GLN A 74 -11.67 4.13 13.05
C GLN A 74 -12.41 3.13 12.21
N PRO A 75 -12.59 3.37 10.92
CA PRO A 75 -13.48 2.55 10.12
C PRO A 75 -12.99 1.16 10.39
N ASP A 76 -13.88 0.34 10.91
CA ASP A 76 -13.55 -0.98 11.43
C ASP A 76 -12.61 -1.62 10.42
N VAL A 77 -11.35 -1.78 10.80
CA VAL A 77 -10.29 -2.23 9.87
C VAL A 77 -10.70 -3.57 9.28
N SER A 78 -11.59 -4.32 9.97
CA SER A 78 -12.24 -5.52 9.48
C SER A 78 -13.14 -5.29 8.25
N GLN A 79 -13.58 -4.04 7.99
CA GLN A 79 -14.37 -3.69 6.82
C GLN A 79 -13.52 -3.30 5.59
N LEU A 80 -12.23 -3.00 5.78
CA LEU A 80 -11.36 -2.55 4.70
C LEU A 80 -10.79 -3.69 3.87
N PHE A 81 -10.63 -4.85 4.45
CA PHE A 81 -10.29 -6.09 3.77
C PHE A 81 -10.89 -7.28 4.51
N SER A 82 -11.22 -8.31 3.75
CA SER A 82 -11.77 -9.55 4.30
C SER A 82 -10.65 -10.55 4.54
N THR A 83 -10.73 -11.26 5.66
CA THR A 83 -9.96 -12.48 5.93
C THR A 83 -10.92 -13.65 6.06
N ALA A 84 -10.46 -14.86 5.82
CA ALA A 84 -11.28 -16.05 6.02
C ALA A 84 -10.51 -17.09 6.84
N LYS A 85 -11.23 -17.93 7.57
CA LYS A 85 -10.67 -19.05 8.33
C LYS A 85 -11.15 -20.37 7.75
N ASP A 86 -10.37 -21.41 7.95
CA ASP A 86 -10.74 -22.80 7.62
C ASP A 86 -11.13 -23.01 6.14
N LEU A 87 -10.48 -22.27 5.22
CA LEU A 87 -10.70 -22.44 3.81
C LEU A 87 -10.13 -23.76 3.30
N PRO A 88 -10.88 -24.53 2.47
CA PRO A 88 -10.38 -25.76 1.90
C PRO A 88 -9.28 -25.50 0.87
N THR A 89 -8.32 -26.40 0.79
CA THR A 89 -7.33 -26.41 -0.30
C THR A 89 -7.98 -26.97 -1.56
N LEU A 90 -8.01 -26.19 -2.63
CA LEU A 90 -8.61 -26.53 -3.90
C LEU A 90 -7.63 -26.29 -5.06
N PRO A 91 -7.84 -26.98 -6.20
CA PRO A 91 -7.06 -26.70 -7.41
C PRO A 91 -7.26 -25.27 -7.92
N PRO A 92 -6.23 -24.63 -8.53
CA PRO A 92 -6.33 -23.25 -9.02
C PRO A 92 -7.49 -23.01 -9.97
N LYS A 93 -7.81 -24.00 -10.83
CA LYS A 93 -8.95 -23.93 -11.76
C LYS A 93 -10.29 -23.76 -11.04
N GLU A 94 -10.47 -24.40 -9.90
CA GLU A 94 -11.71 -24.30 -9.10
C GLU A 94 -11.75 -22.99 -8.34
N LEU A 95 -10.65 -22.61 -7.71
CA LEU A 95 -10.52 -21.33 -7.02
C LEU A 95 -10.74 -20.15 -7.97
N ALA A 96 -10.19 -20.20 -9.18
CA ALA A 96 -10.36 -19.14 -10.17
C ALA A 96 -11.82 -18.93 -10.61
N LYS A 97 -12.65 -19.98 -10.59
CA LYS A 97 -14.09 -19.83 -10.86
C LYS A 97 -14.79 -18.96 -9.81
N GLY A 98 -14.39 -19.08 -8.54
CA GLY A 98 -14.91 -18.25 -7.45
C GLY A 98 -14.27 -16.86 -7.41
N LEU A 99 -12.94 -16.83 -7.37
CA LEU A 99 -12.15 -15.64 -7.11
C LEU A 99 -11.98 -14.73 -8.34
N GLY A 100 -12.16 -15.26 -9.55
CA GLY A 100 -11.93 -14.48 -10.77
C GLY A 100 -12.80 -13.23 -10.89
N ALA A 101 -13.94 -13.18 -10.21
CA ALA A 101 -14.81 -12.00 -10.18
C ALA A 101 -14.27 -10.90 -9.24
N SER A 102 -13.38 -11.23 -8.28
CA SER A 102 -12.71 -10.25 -7.43
C SER A 102 -11.46 -9.63 -8.07
N VAL A 103 -10.98 -10.20 -9.19
CA VAL A 103 -9.85 -9.66 -9.92
C VAL A 103 -10.32 -8.70 -10.99
N ILE A 104 -9.78 -7.49 -11.00
CA ILE A 104 -10.16 -6.41 -11.90
C ILE A 104 -9.03 -6.10 -12.88
N LYS A 105 -9.41 -5.53 -14.02
CA LYS A 105 -8.47 -4.86 -14.92
C LYS A 105 -8.50 -3.36 -14.60
N VAL A 106 -7.32 -2.78 -14.39
CA VAL A 106 -7.14 -1.35 -14.22
C VAL A 106 -6.60 -0.78 -15.52
N SER A 107 -7.31 0.18 -16.09
CA SER A 107 -6.94 0.84 -17.35
C SER A 107 -6.70 2.31 -17.09
N THR A 108 -5.58 2.80 -17.60
CA THR A 108 -5.20 4.21 -17.58
C THR A 108 -4.77 4.64 -18.97
N PRO A 109 -4.70 5.94 -19.28
CA PRO A 109 -4.09 6.42 -20.51
C PRO A 109 -2.66 5.92 -20.72
N GLY A 110 -1.92 5.72 -19.64
CA GLY A 110 -0.51 5.27 -19.66
C GLY A 110 -0.32 3.76 -19.77
N GLY A 111 -1.36 2.94 -19.55
CA GLY A 111 -1.19 1.49 -19.60
C GLY A 111 -2.32 0.66 -18.99
N LEU A 112 -2.01 -0.61 -18.85
CA LEU A 112 -2.93 -1.61 -18.30
C LEU A 112 -2.27 -2.34 -17.13
N GLY A 113 -3.06 -2.63 -16.10
CA GLY A 113 -2.68 -3.48 -14.99
C GLY A 113 -3.86 -4.29 -14.47
N SER A 114 -3.62 -4.96 -13.39
CA SER A 114 -4.61 -5.71 -12.64
C SER A 114 -4.82 -5.11 -11.26
N GLY A 115 -5.88 -5.53 -10.59
CA GLY A 115 -6.14 -5.24 -9.19
C GLY A 115 -6.96 -6.35 -8.56
N VAL A 116 -7.12 -6.29 -7.25
CA VAL A 116 -7.93 -7.23 -6.49
C VAL A 116 -8.86 -6.49 -5.52
N ILE A 117 -10.14 -6.84 -5.55
CA ILE A 117 -11.15 -6.31 -4.63
C ILE A 117 -10.99 -7.02 -3.29
N ILE A 118 -10.78 -6.26 -2.23
CA ILE A 118 -10.50 -6.76 -0.89
C ILE A 118 -11.64 -6.49 0.11
N SER A 119 -12.63 -5.67 -0.29
CA SER A 119 -13.80 -5.40 0.56
C SER A 119 -15.11 -5.37 -0.26
N PRO A 120 -16.25 -5.77 0.34
CA PRO A 120 -17.55 -5.74 -0.32
C PRO A 120 -17.98 -4.34 -0.79
N ASP A 121 -17.46 -3.30 -0.14
CA ASP A 121 -17.75 -1.90 -0.46
C ASP A 121 -16.99 -1.41 -1.69
N GLY A 122 -16.09 -2.22 -2.27
CA GLY A 122 -15.37 -1.89 -3.49
C GLY A 122 -13.98 -1.30 -3.27
N PHE A 123 -13.38 -1.44 -2.08
CA PHE A 123 -11.94 -1.19 -1.95
C PHE A 123 -11.15 -2.26 -2.70
N ALA A 124 -10.24 -1.80 -3.53
CA ALA A 124 -9.38 -2.68 -4.32
C ALA A 124 -7.91 -2.22 -4.26
N ILE A 125 -7.00 -3.18 -4.34
CA ILE A 125 -5.55 -2.92 -4.38
C ILE A 125 -5.05 -3.10 -5.80
N THR A 126 -4.13 -2.23 -6.18
CA THR A 126 -3.29 -2.32 -7.38
C THR A 126 -1.88 -1.82 -7.07
N ASN A 127 -0.97 -1.80 -8.04
CA ASN A 127 0.34 -1.16 -7.84
C ASN A 127 0.28 0.36 -8.08
N ALA A 128 1.12 1.10 -7.35
CA ALA A 128 1.25 2.54 -7.54
C ALA A 128 1.74 2.88 -8.95
N HIS A 129 2.68 2.11 -9.52
CA HIS A 129 3.18 2.34 -10.87
C HIS A 129 2.13 2.13 -11.97
N VAL A 130 1.08 1.31 -11.73
CA VAL A 130 -0.04 1.10 -12.69
C VAL A 130 -0.86 2.37 -12.85
N ILE A 131 -1.01 3.16 -11.79
CA ILE A 131 -1.80 4.40 -11.78
C ILE A 131 -0.97 5.67 -11.77
N GLN A 132 0.34 5.52 -12.00
CA GLN A 132 1.30 6.62 -11.92
C GLN A 132 0.95 7.76 -12.87
N GLY A 133 0.86 8.99 -12.34
CA GLY A 133 0.56 10.19 -13.12
C GLY A 133 -0.92 10.37 -13.47
N GLU A 134 -1.77 9.41 -13.12
CA GLU A 134 -3.16 9.40 -13.51
C GLU A 134 -4.08 9.98 -12.42
N ARG A 135 -5.13 10.62 -12.86
CA ARG A 135 -6.18 11.19 -11.99
C ARG A 135 -7.55 10.57 -12.26
N SER A 136 -7.66 9.84 -13.36
CA SER A 136 -8.87 9.17 -13.80
C SER A 136 -8.52 7.74 -14.20
N LEU A 137 -9.21 6.81 -13.61
CA LEU A 137 -9.01 5.38 -13.80
C LEU A 137 -10.30 4.75 -14.33
N ARG A 138 -10.15 3.69 -15.11
CA ARG A 138 -11.25 2.80 -15.44
C ARG A 138 -10.94 1.42 -14.87
N ALA A 139 -11.90 0.86 -14.14
CA ALA A 139 -11.84 -0.53 -13.72
C ALA A 139 -12.81 -1.37 -14.58
N THR A 140 -12.33 -2.52 -15.07
CA THR A 140 -13.21 -3.52 -15.66
C THR A 140 -13.40 -4.65 -14.67
N ILE A 141 -14.66 -4.95 -14.35
CA ILE A 141 -15.07 -6.04 -13.47
C ILE A 141 -15.85 -7.11 -14.26
N TRP A 142 -15.96 -8.29 -13.69
CA TRP A 142 -16.75 -9.39 -14.25
C TRP A 142 -17.87 -9.78 -13.27
N VAL A 143 -19.08 -9.39 -13.61
CA VAL A 143 -20.26 -9.65 -12.78
C VAL A 143 -20.86 -11.00 -13.14
N ARG A 144 -21.00 -11.89 -12.14
CA ARG A 144 -21.64 -13.20 -12.34
C ARG A 144 -23.12 -13.02 -12.58
N GLN A 145 -23.59 -13.61 -13.68
CA GLN A 145 -24.99 -13.64 -14.05
C GLN A 145 -25.73 -14.85 -13.43
N ALA A 146 -27.04 -14.85 -13.48
CA ALA A 146 -27.87 -15.93 -12.95
C ALA A 146 -27.62 -17.29 -13.64
N ASP A 147 -27.21 -17.27 -14.92
CA ASP A 147 -26.83 -18.46 -15.69
C ASP A 147 -25.40 -18.95 -15.41
N GLY A 148 -24.68 -18.28 -14.47
CA GLY A 148 -23.31 -18.58 -14.12
C GLY A 148 -22.25 -17.95 -15.04
N SER A 149 -22.65 -17.31 -16.15
CA SER A 149 -21.76 -16.57 -17.02
C SER A 149 -21.21 -15.32 -16.32
N LEU A 150 -20.14 -14.75 -16.86
CA LEU A 150 -19.54 -13.52 -16.36
C LEU A 150 -19.72 -12.41 -17.39
N LYS A 151 -20.43 -11.37 -17.00
CA LYS A 151 -20.62 -10.18 -17.81
C LYS A 151 -19.52 -9.16 -17.49
N ARG A 152 -18.79 -8.77 -18.53
CA ARG A 152 -17.84 -7.66 -18.43
C ARG A 152 -18.59 -6.35 -18.22
N THR A 153 -18.14 -5.56 -17.24
CA THR A 153 -18.71 -4.25 -16.91
C THR A 153 -17.57 -3.28 -16.63
N ASP A 154 -17.58 -2.15 -17.30
CA ASP A 154 -16.59 -1.09 -17.08
C ASP A 154 -17.14 -0.09 -16.05
N ILE A 155 -16.30 0.34 -15.12
CA ILE A 155 -16.55 1.33 -14.08
C ILE A 155 -15.60 2.49 -14.32
N ASP A 156 -16.14 3.66 -14.64
CA ASP A 156 -15.39 4.90 -14.84
C ASP A 156 -15.30 5.75 -13.57
N ASP A 157 -16.19 5.50 -12.60
CA ASP A 157 -16.19 6.15 -11.29
C ASP A 157 -15.31 5.37 -10.32
N VAL A 158 -14.00 5.62 -10.44
CA VAL A 158 -12.95 5.00 -9.61
C VAL A 158 -12.17 6.09 -8.92
N GLU A 159 -12.20 6.09 -7.60
CA GLU A 159 -11.48 7.04 -6.77
C GLU A 159 -10.14 6.46 -6.33
N ILE A 160 -9.09 7.30 -6.32
CA ILE A 160 -7.80 6.95 -5.74
C ILE A 160 -7.83 7.40 -4.28
N GLU A 161 -7.81 6.45 -3.35
CA GLU A 161 -7.90 6.71 -1.91
C GLU A 161 -6.52 6.98 -1.29
N ALA A 162 -5.57 6.10 -1.57
CA ALA A 162 -4.24 6.18 -1.00
C ALA A 162 -3.17 5.64 -1.96
N VAL A 163 -1.97 6.18 -1.89
CA VAL A 163 -0.82 5.76 -2.73
C VAL A 163 0.44 5.70 -1.88
N SER A 164 1.11 4.56 -1.89
CA SER A 164 2.43 4.38 -1.32
C SER A 164 3.44 4.03 -2.41
N ASN A 165 4.20 5.02 -2.88
CA ASN A 165 5.25 4.80 -3.88
C ASN A 165 6.38 3.93 -3.33
N SER A 166 6.64 4.03 -2.03
CA SER A 166 7.68 3.22 -1.39
C SER A 166 7.31 1.73 -1.37
N LEU A 167 6.05 1.38 -1.13
CA LEU A 167 5.56 0.00 -1.16
C LEU A 167 5.12 -0.43 -2.56
N ASP A 168 4.98 0.51 -3.49
CA ASP A 168 4.37 0.31 -4.81
C ASP A 168 2.94 -0.25 -4.73
N LEU A 169 2.16 0.28 -3.78
CA LEU A 169 0.76 -0.07 -3.57
C LEU A 169 -0.14 1.15 -3.73
N ALA A 170 -1.30 0.95 -4.30
CA ALA A 170 -2.38 1.92 -4.37
C ALA A 170 -3.70 1.30 -3.94
N LEU A 171 -4.45 2.03 -3.13
CA LEU A 171 -5.81 1.71 -2.74
C LEU A 171 -6.75 2.54 -3.59
N ILE A 172 -7.66 1.87 -4.29
CA ILE A 172 -8.68 2.51 -5.10
C ILE A 172 -10.07 2.09 -4.61
N LYS A 173 -11.05 2.96 -4.84
CA LYS A 173 -12.44 2.74 -4.48
C LYS A 173 -13.28 2.66 -5.75
N LEU A 174 -13.96 1.55 -5.92
CA LEU A 174 -14.90 1.31 -7.00
C LEU A 174 -16.30 1.67 -6.53
N LYS A 175 -17.09 2.30 -7.41
CA LYS A 175 -18.50 2.51 -7.18
C LYS A 175 -19.33 1.41 -7.85
N SER A 176 -20.13 0.71 -7.06
CA SER A 176 -20.98 -0.36 -7.59
C SER A 176 -21.98 0.17 -8.61
N PRO A 177 -22.03 -0.39 -9.84
CA PRO A 177 -22.93 0.08 -10.88
C PRO A 177 -24.40 -0.27 -10.62
N ASP A 178 -24.67 -1.28 -9.79
CA ASP A 178 -26.02 -1.75 -9.46
C ASP A 178 -26.32 -1.72 -7.95
N GLY A 179 -25.45 -1.11 -7.15
CA GLY A 179 -25.57 -0.97 -5.70
C GLY A 179 -25.34 -2.25 -4.91
N LYS A 180 -24.97 -3.36 -5.56
CA LYS A 180 -24.68 -4.62 -4.88
C LYS A 180 -23.26 -4.67 -4.36
N PRO A 181 -23.02 -5.45 -3.27
CA PRO A 181 -21.67 -5.71 -2.79
C PRO A 181 -20.81 -6.36 -3.87
N PHE A 182 -19.53 -6.00 -3.88
CA PHE A 182 -18.56 -6.61 -4.77
C PHE A 182 -18.14 -8.01 -4.29
N PRO A 183 -17.80 -8.93 -5.22
CA PRO A 183 -17.10 -10.16 -4.88
C PRO A 183 -15.70 -9.85 -4.36
N VAL A 184 -15.28 -10.52 -3.29
CA VAL A 184 -14.06 -10.22 -2.54
C VAL A 184 -13.13 -11.40 -2.57
N ALA A 185 -11.82 -11.14 -2.65
CA ALA A 185 -10.78 -12.10 -2.34
C ALA A 185 -10.34 -11.94 -0.88
N PRO A 186 -10.34 -13.00 -0.07
CA PRO A 186 -9.82 -12.94 1.29
C PRO A 186 -8.31 -12.71 1.26
N VAL A 187 -7.83 -11.86 2.18
CA VAL A 187 -6.39 -11.63 2.39
C VAL A 187 -5.91 -12.62 3.44
N GLU A 188 -4.75 -13.23 3.22
CA GLU A 188 -4.14 -14.13 4.19
C GLU A 188 -3.95 -13.47 5.56
N ALA A 189 -4.32 -14.17 6.64
CA ALA A 189 -4.26 -13.64 7.99
C ALA A 189 -2.84 -13.69 8.58
N ASP A 190 -2.12 -14.81 8.40
CA ASP A 190 -1.00 -15.21 9.23
C ASP A 190 0.39 -14.97 8.65
N ASP A 191 0.48 -14.52 7.37
CA ASP A 191 1.74 -14.30 6.64
C ASP A 191 2.69 -15.53 6.64
N ALA A 192 2.11 -16.74 6.67
CA ALA A 192 2.82 -18.01 6.82
C ALA A 192 3.07 -18.64 5.43
N LEU A 193 4.07 -18.16 4.71
CA LEU A 193 4.50 -18.73 3.44
C LEU A 193 5.77 -19.56 3.61
N ASP A 194 5.77 -20.73 2.98
CA ASP A 194 6.93 -21.62 2.92
C ASP A 194 7.49 -21.72 1.48
N ALA A 195 8.79 -21.93 1.36
CA ALA A 195 9.40 -22.26 0.09
C ALA A 195 8.84 -23.59 -0.45
N GLY A 196 8.55 -23.63 -1.75
CA GLY A 196 7.90 -24.78 -2.38
C GLY A 196 6.36 -24.79 -2.27
N GLN A 197 5.76 -23.89 -1.52
CA GLN A 197 4.31 -23.76 -1.45
C GLN A 197 3.74 -23.34 -2.81
N ARG A 198 2.71 -24.07 -3.29
CA ARG A 198 2.03 -23.74 -4.55
C ARG A 198 1.26 -22.44 -4.43
N VAL A 199 1.39 -21.62 -5.46
CA VAL A 199 0.69 -20.34 -5.60
C VAL A 199 0.22 -20.17 -7.04
N PHE A 200 -0.76 -19.30 -7.26
CA PHE A 200 -1.21 -18.93 -8.59
C PHE A 200 -1.57 -17.46 -8.66
N ALA A 201 -1.43 -16.88 -9.84
CA ALA A 201 -1.85 -15.50 -10.09
C ALA A 201 -3.01 -15.50 -11.09
N ILE A 202 -3.92 -14.53 -10.89
CA ILE A 202 -4.93 -14.18 -11.88
C ILE A 202 -4.72 -12.72 -12.24
N GLY A 203 -4.62 -12.43 -13.54
CA GLY A 203 -4.42 -11.08 -14.02
C GLY A 203 -4.93 -10.89 -15.44
N ASN A 204 -4.59 -9.75 -16.03
CA ASN A 204 -5.02 -9.36 -17.37
C ASN A 204 -3.82 -9.03 -18.25
N PRO A 205 -2.88 -9.98 -18.46
CA PRO A 205 -1.66 -9.73 -19.22
C PRO A 205 -1.97 -9.38 -20.67
N LEU A 206 -1.26 -8.38 -21.21
CA LEU A 206 -1.36 -7.96 -22.61
C LEU A 206 -2.79 -7.64 -23.08
N GLY A 207 -3.68 -7.29 -22.16
CA GLY A 207 -5.11 -7.08 -22.46
C GLY A 207 -5.91 -8.38 -22.59
N LEU A 208 -5.28 -9.55 -22.47
CA LEU A 208 -5.98 -10.83 -22.32
C LEU A 208 -6.66 -10.86 -20.97
N GLU A 209 -7.95 -11.18 -20.98
CA GLU A 209 -8.75 -11.10 -19.76
C GLU A 209 -8.61 -12.38 -18.93
N ARG A 210 -8.31 -12.22 -17.64
CA ARG A 210 -8.36 -13.28 -16.63
C ARG A 210 -7.46 -14.48 -16.93
N THR A 211 -6.22 -14.21 -17.26
CA THR A 211 -5.21 -15.26 -17.42
C THR A 211 -4.81 -15.81 -16.05
N LEU A 212 -4.82 -17.13 -15.91
CA LEU A 212 -4.34 -17.85 -14.74
C LEU A 212 -2.93 -18.38 -15.02
N THR A 213 -1.99 -18.10 -14.12
CA THR A 213 -0.65 -18.69 -14.10
C THR A 213 -0.38 -19.36 -12.76
N GLU A 214 0.33 -20.46 -12.75
CA GLU A 214 0.61 -21.25 -11.55
C GLU A 214 2.11 -21.48 -11.40
N GLY A 215 2.57 -21.56 -10.15
CA GLY A 215 3.95 -21.84 -9.78
C GLY A 215 4.08 -22.13 -8.28
N VAL A 216 5.29 -21.92 -7.77
CA VAL A 216 5.62 -22.09 -6.36
C VAL A 216 6.30 -20.84 -5.79
N VAL A 217 6.26 -20.71 -4.48
CA VAL A 217 7.09 -19.75 -3.75
C VAL A 217 8.54 -20.26 -3.80
N SER A 218 9.41 -19.53 -4.46
CA SER A 218 10.85 -19.84 -4.48
C SER A 218 11.54 -19.36 -3.20
N VAL A 219 11.26 -18.11 -2.80
CA VAL A 219 11.75 -17.50 -1.55
C VAL A 219 10.62 -16.70 -0.91
N PRO A 220 10.15 -17.04 0.30
CA PRO A 220 9.02 -16.35 0.93
C PRO A 220 9.36 -14.91 1.39
N ALA A 221 10.65 -14.61 1.60
CA ALA A 221 11.10 -13.29 2.05
C ALA A 221 12.45 -12.91 1.40
N MET A 222 12.42 -12.63 0.11
CA MET A 222 13.58 -12.14 -0.63
C MET A 222 13.81 -10.66 -0.33
N GLN A 223 14.99 -10.32 0.19
CA GLN A 223 15.35 -8.92 0.44
C GLN A 223 15.84 -8.25 -0.83
N LEU A 224 15.22 -7.13 -1.22
CA LEU A 224 15.61 -6.33 -2.36
C LEU A 224 15.34 -4.85 -2.08
N ASP A 225 16.35 -4.00 -2.23
CA ASP A 225 16.27 -2.54 -2.03
C ASP A 225 15.61 -2.14 -0.69
N GLY A 226 15.98 -2.82 0.40
CA GLY A 226 15.48 -2.52 1.75
C GLY A 226 14.06 -3.02 2.03
N ARG A 227 13.45 -3.79 1.13
CA ARG A 227 12.12 -4.39 1.29
C ARG A 227 12.17 -5.89 1.06
N THR A 228 11.20 -6.59 1.60
CA THR A 228 11.06 -8.01 1.33
C THR A 228 9.96 -8.25 0.31
N TYR A 229 10.22 -9.19 -0.61
CA TYR A 229 9.29 -9.64 -1.63
C TYR A 229 9.15 -11.16 -1.56
N ILE A 230 8.01 -11.66 -2.00
CA ILE A 230 7.84 -13.07 -2.31
C ILE A 230 8.47 -13.28 -3.68
N GLN A 231 9.47 -14.15 -3.78
CA GLN A 231 9.97 -14.61 -5.06
C GLN A 231 9.21 -15.88 -5.46
N THR A 232 8.77 -15.96 -6.71
CA THR A 232 8.03 -17.09 -7.25
C THR A 232 8.46 -17.38 -8.70
N ASP A 233 8.32 -18.61 -9.13
CA ASP A 233 8.45 -19.00 -10.52
C ASP A 233 7.13 -18.89 -11.31
N THR A 234 6.05 -18.49 -10.65
CA THR A 234 4.77 -18.17 -11.31
C THR A 234 5.01 -17.15 -12.41
N PRO A 235 4.64 -17.43 -13.68
CA PRO A 235 4.84 -16.49 -14.77
C PRO A 235 4.09 -15.18 -14.54
N ILE A 236 4.85 -14.10 -14.32
CA ILE A 236 4.33 -12.74 -14.14
C ILE A 236 4.66 -11.96 -15.43
N ASN A 237 3.65 -11.58 -16.19
CA ASN A 237 3.76 -10.86 -17.44
C ASN A 237 3.17 -9.44 -17.34
N PRO A 238 3.55 -8.51 -18.25
CA PRO A 238 2.94 -7.18 -18.30
C PRO A 238 1.41 -7.27 -18.33
N GLY A 239 0.74 -6.56 -17.39
CA GLY A 239 -0.69 -6.63 -17.17
C GLY A 239 -1.10 -7.45 -15.94
N ASN A 240 -0.23 -8.32 -15.40
CA ASN A 240 -0.46 -8.97 -14.10
C ASN A 240 -0.14 -8.03 -12.92
N SER A 241 0.70 -6.99 -13.13
CA SER A 241 1.04 -6.00 -12.08
C SER A 241 -0.19 -5.48 -11.37
N GLY A 242 -0.17 -5.48 -10.04
CA GLY A 242 -1.26 -5.08 -9.18
C GLY A 242 -2.30 -6.17 -8.94
N GLY A 243 -2.22 -7.28 -9.66
CA GLY A 243 -3.07 -8.46 -9.45
C GLY A 243 -2.65 -9.29 -8.24
N PRO A 244 -3.54 -10.16 -7.75
CA PRO A 244 -3.27 -11.02 -6.61
C PRO A 244 -2.39 -12.21 -6.96
N LEU A 245 -1.49 -12.56 -6.03
CA LEU A 245 -0.89 -13.88 -5.91
C LEU A 245 -1.67 -14.62 -4.83
N PHE A 246 -2.23 -15.77 -5.16
CA PHE A 246 -3.07 -16.58 -4.28
C PHE A 246 -2.35 -17.84 -3.82
N ASN A 247 -2.65 -18.30 -2.59
CA ASN A 247 -2.35 -19.66 -2.16
C ASN A 247 -3.45 -20.65 -2.60
N MET A 248 -3.26 -21.95 -2.31
CA MET A 248 -4.23 -23.00 -2.68
C MET A 248 -5.50 -23.00 -1.81
N ARG A 249 -5.63 -22.10 -0.84
CA ARG A 249 -6.87 -21.82 -0.12
C ARG A 249 -7.64 -20.65 -0.72
N GLY A 250 -7.07 -19.99 -1.74
CA GLY A 250 -7.69 -18.83 -2.39
C GLY A 250 -7.52 -17.53 -1.63
N GLU A 251 -6.56 -17.45 -0.73
CA GLU A 251 -6.21 -16.23 -0.01
C GLU A 251 -5.13 -15.44 -0.76
N VAL A 252 -5.24 -14.13 -0.77
CA VAL A 252 -4.22 -13.23 -1.32
C VAL A 252 -3.02 -13.23 -0.39
N VAL A 253 -1.91 -13.83 -0.83
CA VAL A 253 -0.63 -13.87 -0.12
C VAL A 253 0.30 -12.73 -0.53
N GLY A 254 0.03 -12.12 -1.67
CA GLY A 254 0.80 -10.97 -2.18
C GLY A 254 0.16 -10.30 -3.39
N ILE A 255 0.73 -9.17 -3.77
CA ILE A 255 0.37 -8.41 -4.96
C ILE A 255 1.52 -8.52 -5.97
N THR A 256 1.24 -9.05 -7.16
CA THR A 256 2.25 -9.26 -8.21
C THR A 256 2.86 -7.93 -8.66
N ASN A 257 4.18 -7.93 -8.86
CA ASN A 257 4.94 -6.74 -9.20
C ASN A 257 5.90 -7.02 -10.37
N MET A 258 5.57 -6.51 -11.55
CA MET A 258 6.39 -6.64 -12.77
C MET A 258 7.58 -5.68 -12.84
N LYS A 259 7.64 -4.69 -11.94
CA LYS A 259 8.72 -3.71 -11.95
C LYS A 259 10.09 -4.32 -11.67
N ILE A 260 10.09 -5.45 -10.96
CA ILE A 260 11.30 -6.19 -10.61
C ILE A 260 11.43 -7.35 -11.59
N SER A 261 12.28 -7.20 -12.61
CA SER A 261 12.62 -8.27 -13.54
C SER A 261 14.09 -8.59 -13.39
N LEU A 262 14.41 -9.74 -12.81
CA LEU A 262 15.79 -10.22 -12.61
C LEU A 262 16.15 -11.41 -13.53
N GLY A 263 15.27 -11.81 -14.43
CA GLY A 263 15.51 -12.93 -15.35
C GLY A 263 14.24 -13.62 -15.80
N GLU A 264 14.38 -14.64 -16.64
CA GLU A 264 13.28 -15.51 -17.04
C GLU A 264 12.83 -16.40 -15.87
N ASN A 265 11.53 -16.58 -15.69
CA ASN A 265 10.91 -17.38 -14.62
C ASN A 265 11.23 -16.89 -13.19
N VAL A 266 11.51 -15.59 -13.02
CA VAL A 266 11.67 -14.96 -11.71
C VAL A 266 10.62 -13.89 -11.56
N GLY A 267 9.55 -14.21 -10.85
CA GLY A 267 8.46 -13.30 -10.50
C GLY A 267 8.60 -12.77 -9.06
N PHE A 268 8.06 -11.61 -8.82
CA PHE A 268 8.02 -11.02 -7.49
C PHE A 268 6.61 -10.57 -7.13
N ALA A 269 6.26 -10.71 -5.85
CA ALA A 269 5.04 -10.16 -5.29
C ALA A 269 5.32 -9.41 -3.98
N ILE A 270 4.58 -8.34 -3.76
CA ILE A 270 4.58 -7.58 -2.51
C ILE A 270 3.79 -8.39 -1.48
N PRO A 271 4.37 -8.81 -0.35
CA PRO A 271 3.70 -9.64 0.64
C PRO A 271 2.41 -9.03 1.20
N ALA A 272 1.42 -9.87 1.53
CA ALA A 272 0.13 -9.44 2.08
C ALA A 272 0.26 -8.62 3.37
N ARG A 273 1.31 -8.83 4.19
CA ARG A 273 1.56 -8.01 5.38
C ARG A 273 1.71 -6.52 5.06
N TYR A 274 2.39 -6.17 3.94
CA TYR A 274 2.51 -4.77 3.51
C TYR A 274 1.19 -4.20 3.00
N LEU A 275 0.38 -5.03 2.33
CA LEU A 275 -0.98 -4.66 1.96
C LEU A 275 -1.82 -4.35 3.21
N LYS A 276 -1.82 -5.25 4.19
CA LYS A 276 -2.58 -5.08 5.44
C LYS A 276 -2.14 -3.82 6.19
N GLU A 277 -0.84 -3.58 6.30
CA GLU A 277 -0.27 -2.40 6.94
C GLU A 277 -0.64 -1.11 6.20
N PHE A 278 -0.49 -1.09 4.88
CA PHE A 278 -0.84 0.03 4.03
C PHE A 278 -2.33 0.41 4.16
N VAL A 279 -3.22 -0.58 4.10
CA VAL A 279 -4.67 -0.35 4.19
C VAL A 279 -5.09 0.13 5.59
N ARG A 280 -4.48 -0.40 6.64
CA ARG A 280 -4.73 0.06 8.03
C ARG A 280 -4.34 1.51 8.24
N HIS A 281 -3.26 1.94 7.61
CA HIS A 281 -2.71 3.29 7.75
C HIS A 281 -2.94 4.15 6.50
N ARG A 282 -3.98 3.85 5.69
CA ARG A 282 -4.27 4.54 4.43
C ARG A 282 -4.33 6.06 4.54
N GLU A 283 -4.73 6.59 5.69
CA GLU A 283 -4.81 8.04 5.92
C GLU A 283 -3.44 8.72 5.85
N ALA A 284 -2.37 8.02 6.27
CA ALA A 284 -1.00 8.50 6.12
C ALA A 284 -0.52 8.53 4.66
N PHE A 285 -1.22 7.82 3.77
CA PHE A 285 -0.95 7.71 2.35
C PHE A 285 -2.07 8.31 1.49
N ALA A 286 -2.98 9.08 2.11
CA ALA A 286 -4.15 9.64 1.45
C ALA A 286 -3.77 10.40 0.18
N PHE A 287 -4.47 10.09 -0.91
CA PHE A 287 -4.23 10.72 -2.19
C PHE A 287 -4.99 12.05 -2.28
N ASP A 288 -4.25 13.13 -2.51
CA ASP A 288 -4.83 14.42 -2.85
C ASP A 288 -4.46 14.79 -4.29
N LYS A 289 -5.45 14.74 -5.17
CA LYS A 289 -5.29 15.08 -6.60
C LYS A 289 -4.82 16.51 -6.86
N ASN A 290 -4.98 17.40 -5.89
CA ASN A 290 -4.58 18.81 -5.98
C ASN A 290 -3.21 19.06 -5.36
N ASN A 291 -2.66 18.11 -4.60
CA ASN A 291 -1.33 18.21 -4.00
C ASN A 291 -0.28 17.52 -4.88
N PRO A 292 0.63 18.27 -5.51
CA PRO A 292 1.68 17.68 -6.34
C PRO A 292 2.65 16.78 -5.54
N ASN A 293 2.67 16.91 -4.21
CA ASN A 293 3.54 16.14 -3.32
C ASN A 293 2.83 14.94 -2.68
N SER A 294 1.62 14.59 -3.11
CA SER A 294 0.82 13.49 -2.55
C SER A 294 1.39 12.08 -2.79
N GLY A 295 2.61 11.97 -3.30
CA GLY A 295 3.21 10.68 -3.63
C GLY A 295 2.71 10.06 -4.93
N HIS A 296 1.85 10.76 -5.66
CA HIS A 296 1.27 10.30 -6.92
C HIS A 296 2.32 10.11 -8.04
N PHE A 297 3.41 10.88 -8.00
CA PHE A 297 4.50 10.75 -8.96
C PHE A 297 5.50 9.73 -8.47
N TYR A 298 5.56 8.62 -9.18
CA TYR A 298 6.55 7.60 -8.95
C TYR A 298 7.79 7.92 -9.79
N HIS A 299 8.89 8.23 -9.14
CA HIS A 299 10.16 8.36 -9.85
C HIS A 299 10.73 6.95 -10.09
N PRO A 300 10.96 6.55 -11.35
CA PRO A 300 11.67 5.32 -11.61
C PRO A 300 13.01 5.38 -10.89
N ALA A 301 13.42 4.27 -10.28
CA ALA A 301 14.74 4.17 -9.71
C ALA A 301 15.79 4.53 -10.78
N PRO A 302 16.85 5.28 -10.44
CA PRO A 302 17.89 5.58 -11.38
C PRO A 302 18.40 4.26 -11.99
N PRO A 303 18.72 4.23 -13.29
CA PRO A 303 19.23 3.03 -13.93
C PRO A 303 20.40 2.50 -13.11
N ARG A 304 20.31 1.26 -12.69
CA ARG A 304 21.44 0.63 -12.01
C ARG A 304 22.60 0.60 -12.99
N PRO A 305 23.84 0.97 -12.56
CA PRO A 305 25.00 0.68 -13.35
C PRO A 305 24.95 -0.83 -13.63
N GLN A 306 24.94 -1.21 -14.90
CA GLN A 306 25.09 -2.63 -15.23
C GLN A 306 26.40 -3.07 -14.61
N PRO A 307 26.44 -4.19 -13.87
CA PRO A 307 27.70 -4.75 -13.46
C PRO A 307 28.54 -4.88 -14.74
N GLY A 308 29.68 -4.21 -14.76
CA GLY A 308 30.67 -4.50 -15.81
C GLY A 308 30.89 -6.01 -15.84
N PRO A 309 31.38 -6.57 -16.94
CA PRO A 309 31.79 -7.97 -16.94
C PRO A 309 32.63 -8.19 -15.70
N PRO A 310 32.46 -9.33 -15.00
CA PRO A 310 33.23 -9.61 -13.79
C PRO A 310 34.68 -9.30 -14.11
N SER A 311 35.30 -8.37 -13.37
CA SER A 311 36.74 -8.20 -13.45
C SER A 311 37.27 -9.60 -13.18
N GLU A 312 37.97 -10.20 -14.18
CA GLU A 312 38.68 -11.43 -13.95
C GLU A 312 39.42 -11.21 -12.65
N LEU A 313 39.10 -12.01 -11.66
CA LEU A 313 39.84 -12.03 -10.41
C LEU A 313 41.27 -12.22 -10.87
N GLU A 314 42.10 -11.20 -10.71
CA GLU A 314 43.55 -11.34 -10.94
C GLU A 314 43.98 -12.53 -10.10
N ASP A 315 44.23 -13.63 -10.83
CA ASP A 315 44.76 -14.85 -10.23
C ASP A 315 46.06 -14.43 -9.57
N GLY A 316 46.13 -14.57 -8.25
CA GLY A 316 47.22 -14.08 -7.40
C GLY A 316 48.57 -14.76 -7.65
N SER A 317 48.86 -15.14 -8.90
CA SER A 317 50.16 -15.54 -9.38
C SER A 317 50.96 -14.30 -9.85
N SER A 318 51.48 -13.53 -8.90
CA SER A 318 52.53 -12.57 -9.17
C SER A 318 53.74 -13.28 -9.75
N LYS A 319 53.87 -13.33 -11.06
CA LYS A 319 55.12 -13.58 -11.73
C LYS A 319 56.09 -12.47 -11.33
N PRO A 320 57.28 -12.80 -10.78
CA PRO A 320 58.25 -11.75 -10.46
C PRO A 320 58.65 -11.03 -11.74
N ALA A 321 58.56 -9.71 -11.69
CA ALA A 321 59.01 -8.82 -12.77
C ALA A 321 60.46 -9.14 -13.13
N ALA A 322 60.69 -9.59 -14.37
CA ALA A 322 62.03 -9.72 -14.90
C ALA A 322 62.69 -8.33 -14.90
N SER A 323 63.78 -8.19 -14.17
CA SER A 323 64.59 -6.98 -14.09
C SER A 323 65.10 -6.63 -15.53
N ALA A 324 64.74 -5.46 -16.01
CA ALA A 324 65.31 -4.88 -17.21
C ALA A 324 66.81 -4.70 -17.07
N PRO A 325 67.62 -5.02 -18.09
CA PRO A 325 69.08 -4.84 -18.02
C PRO A 325 69.41 -3.35 -18.00
N ARG A 326 70.23 -2.98 -17.02
CA ARG A 326 70.75 -1.64 -16.82
C ARG A 326 71.64 -1.25 -18.00
N ALA A 327 71.29 -0.18 -18.72
CA ALA A 327 72.13 0.42 -19.74
C ALA A 327 73.48 0.88 -19.17
N VAL A 328 74.55 0.42 -19.74
CA VAL A 328 75.92 0.90 -19.47
C VAL A 328 76.16 2.12 -20.34
N PRO A 329 76.71 3.24 -19.82
CA PRO A 329 77.01 4.38 -20.64
C PRO A 329 78.25 4.08 -21.53
N GLY A 330 78.10 4.41 -22.80
CA GLY A 330 79.13 4.24 -23.82
C GLY A 330 80.32 5.13 -23.60
N SER A 331 81.48 4.59 -23.91
CA SER A 331 82.74 5.27 -24.07
C SER A 331 82.86 5.71 -25.57
N ASP A 332 83.14 6.99 -25.72
CA ASP A 332 83.62 7.58 -26.97
C ASP A 332 84.84 6.88 -27.50
N SER A 333 84.94 6.76 -28.80
CA SER A 333 86.09 7.29 -29.55
C SER A 333 86.16 6.82 -30.99
N PRO A 334 86.93 7.51 -31.87
CA PRO A 334 86.58 7.84 -33.24
C PRO A 334 87.42 7.08 -34.28
N ASN A 335 87.14 7.43 -35.56
CA ASN A 335 87.95 7.18 -36.72
C ASN A 335 87.75 5.91 -37.57
N LYS A 336 87.32 6.03 -38.65
CA LYS A 336 87.79 6.41 -40.00
C LYS A 336 86.68 6.21 -41.01
#